data_4d6688b2c8f8da48da47cf244df9a98c
#
_entry.id   4d6688b2c8f8da48da47cf244df9a98c
#
_cell.length_a   1.000
_cell.length_b   1.000
_cell.length_c   1.000
_cell.angle_alpha   90.00
_cell.angle_beta   90.00
_cell.angle_gamma   90.00
#
_symmetry.space_group_name_H-M   'P 1'
#
loop_
_entity.id
_entity.type
_entity.pdbx_description
1 polymer ?
#
loop_
_entity_poly.entity_id
_entity_poly.type
_entity_poly.pdbx_seq_one_letter_code
_entity_poly.pdbx_strand_id
1 'polypeptide(L)' 'MTSIICIDGGIGRVISSIPALLKYHQNHLDEEWYIMIPGWDFIMWGFPELQERTFDP' A
#
# COMPACT_ATOMS: atom_id res chain seq x y z
N MET A 1 -6.99 7.00 14.52
CA MET A 1 -7.29 5.57 14.32
C MET A 1 -6.39 5.01 13.24
N THR A 2 -5.82 3.84 13.49
CA THR A 2 -4.93 3.19 12.55
C THR A 2 -5.72 2.28 11.61
N SER A 3 -5.49 2.42 10.32
CA SER A 3 -6.15 1.59 9.29
C SER A 3 -5.12 0.73 8.59
N ILE A 4 -5.50 -0.50 8.25
CA ILE A 4 -4.65 -1.40 7.49
C ILE A 4 -5.41 -1.85 6.25
N ILE A 5 -4.80 -1.61 5.08
CA ILE A 5 -5.36 -2.06 3.81
C ILE A 5 -4.64 -3.35 3.41
N CYS A 6 -5.39 -4.43 3.31
CA CYS A 6 -4.84 -5.72 2.93
C CYS A 6 -5.09 -5.97 1.45
N ILE A 7 -4.03 -6.24 0.71
CA ILE A 7 -4.12 -6.54 -0.72
C ILE A 7 -3.63 -7.96 -0.94
N ASP A 8 -4.53 -8.84 -1.34
CA ASP A 8 -4.19 -10.21 -1.69
C ASP A 8 -4.67 -10.52 -3.10
N GLY A 9 -4.39 -11.71 -3.61
CA GLY A 9 -4.83 -12.11 -4.93
C GLY A 9 -3.78 -11.97 -6.01
N GLY A 10 -2.52 -11.72 -5.66
CA GLY A 10 -1.41 -11.77 -6.59
C GLY A 10 -1.01 -10.41 -7.16
N ILE A 11 0.00 -10.47 -8.07
CA ILE A 11 0.68 -9.28 -8.56
C ILE A 11 -0.24 -8.34 -9.35
N GLY A 12 -1.18 -8.90 -10.13
CA GLY A 12 -2.09 -8.07 -10.92
C GLY A 12 -2.95 -7.18 -10.05
N ARG A 13 -3.42 -7.73 -8.94
CA ARG A 13 -4.26 -6.97 -8.01
C ARG A 13 -3.44 -5.89 -7.30
N VAL A 14 -2.21 -6.21 -6.94
CA VAL A 14 -1.32 -5.24 -6.30
C VAL A 14 -1.05 -4.06 -7.24
N ILE A 15 -0.65 -4.34 -8.48
CA ILE A 15 -0.36 -3.30 -9.46
C ILE A 15 -1.60 -2.44 -9.73
N SER A 16 -2.77 -3.06 -9.86
CA SER A 16 -4.01 -2.34 -10.13
C SER A 16 -4.42 -1.43 -8.97
N SER A 17 -3.98 -1.73 -7.75
CA SER A 17 -4.34 -0.93 -6.59
C SER A 17 -3.45 0.31 -6.42
N ILE A 18 -2.29 0.37 -7.07
CA ILE A 18 -1.33 1.45 -6.86
C ILE A 18 -1.92 2.84 -7.10
N PRO A 19 -2.62 3.11 -8.22
CA PRO A 19 -3.20 4.43 -8.41
C PRO A 19 -4.19 4.84 -7.31
N ALA A 20 -4.98 3.89 -6.84
CA ALA A 20 -5.93 4.16 -5.76
C ALA A 20 -5.20 4.43 -4.44
N LEU A 21 -4.12 3.69 -4.17
CA LEU A 21 -3.34 3.89 -2.96
C LEU A 21 -2.64 5.25 -2.95
N LEU A 22 -2.12 5.67 -4.11
CA LEU A 22 -1.49 6.99 -4.23
C LEU A 22 -2.49 8.09 -3.97
N LYS A 23 -3.70 7.96 -4.50
CA LYS A 23 -4.76 8.94 -4.27
C LYS A 23 -5.18 8.94 -2.80
N TYR A 24 -5.29 7.77 -2.21
CA TYR A 24 -5.63 7.67 -0.78
C TYR A 24 -4.57 8.37 0.06
N HIS A 25 -3.29 8.14 -0.27
CA HIS A 25 -2.19 8.78 0.45
C HIS A 25 -2.29 10.29 0.39
N GLN A 26 -2.57 10.88 -0.79
CA GLN A 26 -2.68 12.31 -0.95
C GLN A 26 -3.82 12.89 -0.14
N ASN A 27 -4.91 12.16 0.04
CA ASN A 27 -6.09 12.63 0.75
C ASN A 27 -6.02 12.40 2.26
N HIS A 28 -5.04 11.58 2.71
CA HIS A 28 -4.96 11.17 4.12
C HIS A 28 -3.54 11.32 4.65
N LEU A 29 -2.89 12.46 4.34
CA LEU A 29 -1.50 12.70 4.71
C LEU A 29 -1.26 12.69 6.21
N ASP A 30 -2.24 13.13 6.99
CA ASP A 30 -2.12 13.22 8.44
C ASP A 30 -2.62 11.97 9.16
N GLU A 31 -3.07 10.98 8.42
CA GLU A 31 -3.59 9.76 9.01
C GLU A 31 -2.54 8.67 9.07
N GLU A 32 -2.65 7.83 10.09
CA GLU A 32 -1.80 6.67 10.23
C GLU A 32 -2.49 5.48 9.60
N TRP A 33 -1.94 5.02 8.47
CA TRP A 33 -2.48 3.88 7.75
C TRP A 33 -1.35 3.07 7.15
N TYR A 34 -1.60 1.78 6.94
CA TYR A 34 -0.57 0.85 6.48
C TYR A 34 -1.12 -0.07 5.39
N ILE A 35 -0.20 -0.66 4.63
CA ILE A 35 -0.52 -1.57 3.53
C ILE A 35 0.11 -2.92 3.84
N MET A 36 -0.70 -3.97 3.82
CA MET A 36 -0.22 -5.34 4.02
C MET A 36 -0.33 -6.09 2.69
N ILE A 37 0.82 -6.50 2.14
CA ILE A 37 0.88 -7.19 0.85
C ILE A 37 1.76 -8.43 1.02
N PRO A 38 1.17 -9.57 1.38
CA PRO A 38 1.96 -10.79 1.57
C PRO A 38 2.65 -11.22 0.27
N GLY A 39 3.97 -11.28 0.30
CA GLY A 39 4.78 -11.79 -0.81
C GLY A 39 5.03 -10.83 -1.95
N TRP A 40 4.42 -9.66 -1.98
CA TRP A 40 4.54 -8.73 -3.11
C TRP A 40 4.93 -7.32 -2.69
N ASP A 41 5.46 -7.17 -1.49
CA ASP A 41 5.82 -5.85 -0.94
C ASP A 41 6.90 -5.15 -1.76
N PHE A 42 7.77 -5.90 -2.44
CA PHE A 42 8.84 -5.33 -3.24
C PHE A 42 8.35 -4.46 -4.39
N ILE A 43 7.11 -4.63 -4.82
CA ILE A 43 6.53 -3.81 -5.89
C ILE A 43 6.47 -2.34 -5.47
N MET A 44 6.30 -2.09 -4.18
CA MET A 44 6.19 -0.73 -3.66
C MET A 44 7.53 0.01 -3.61
N TRP A 45 8.64 -0.65 -3.90
CA TRP A 45 9.95 0.00 -3.88
C TRP A 45 10.07 1.14 -4.88
N GLY A 46 9.26 1.13 -5.94
CA GLY A 46 9.21 2.21 -6.91
C GLY A 46 8.34 3.38 -6.46
N PHE A 47 7.70 3.29 -5.30
CA PHE A 47 6.78 4.30 -4.79
C PHE A 47 7.12 4.58 -3.32
N PRO A 48 8.10 5.47 -3.06
CA PRO A 48 8.60 5.68 -1.69
C PRO A 48 7.52 6.03 -0.69
N GLU A 49 6.53 6.83 -1.07
CA GLU A 49 5.45 7.22 -0.18
C GLU A 49 4.57 6.05 0.23
N LEU A 50 4.48 5.01 -0.61
CA LEU A 50 3.75 3.80 -0.27
C LEU A 50 4.63 2.77 0.41
N GLN A 51 5.91 2.72 0.06
CA GLN A 51 6.85 1.78 0.65
C GLN A 51 6.96 1.96 2.15
N GLU A 52 6.97 3.21 2.60
CA GLU A 52 7.05 3.53 4.02
C GLU A 52 5.88 2.95 4.81
N ARG A 53 4.74 2.74 4.14
CA ARG A 53 3.52 2.26 4.77
C ARG A 53 3.27 0.78 4.52
N THR A 54 4.13 0.14 3.73
CA THR A 54 3.95 -1.27 3.36
C THR A 54 4.74 -2.17 4.30
N PHE A 55 4.11 -3.26 4.71
CA PHE A 55 4.80 -4.26 5.51
C PHE A 55 4.38 -5.66 5.06
N ASP A 56 5.26 -6.63 5.29
CA ASP A 56 5.03 -8.04 5.01
C ASP A 56 4.84 -8.73 6.35
N PRO A 57 3.69 -9.33 6.57
CA PRO A 57 3.39 -9.98 7.86
C PRO A 57 4.22 -11.23 8.11
#